data_3248482a95b070728be785a6bbbecd0d
#
_entry.id   3248482a95b070728be785a6bbbecd0d
#
_cell.length_a   1.000
_cell.length_b   1.000
_cell.length_c   1.000
_cell.angle_alpha   90.00
_cell.angle_beta   90.00
_cell.angle_gamma   90.00
#
_symmetry.space_group_name_H-M   'P 1'
#
loop_
_entity.id
_entity.type
_entity.pdbx_description
1 polymer ?
#
loop_
_entity_poly.entity_id
_entity_poly.type
_entity_poly.pdbx_seq_one_letter_code
_entity_poly.pdbx_strand_id
1 'polypeptide(L)'
;MTKVGEHITVDIIGTTKEYDPSIYEKVIKDIAKAADVTILNISKYKFEPQGFTILALLAESHISFHTFPEKGIISFDFFTCGKVNPSIALEVIKKEFKYKRLSIKEFDRDTKSLYHDIYSSPGLKKSYVVKDVLEDFKSNVGQHIEILDLEQFG
;
A
#
# COMPACT_ATOMS: atom_id res chain seq x y z
N MET A 1 -0.30 21.55 3.93
CA MET A 1 0.07 20.19 3.43
C MET A 1 -1.18 19.50 2.97
N THR A 2 -1.17 18.94 1.78
CA THR A 2 -2.37 18.33 1.22
C THR A 2 -2.20 16.81 1.31
N LYS A 3 -2.97 16.17 2.20
CA LYS A 3 -3.09 14.72 2.22
C LYS A 3 -3.77 14.26 0.93
N VAL A 4 -3.12 13.40 0.16
CA VAL A 4 -3.62 12.88 -1.11
C VAL A 4 -4.51 11.66 -0.88
N GLY A 5 -4.22 10.88 0.16
CA GLY A 5 -4.99 9.70 0.50
C GLY A 5 -4.34 8.85 1.57
N GLU A 6 -5.02 7.77 1.93
CA GLU A 6 -4.54 6.74 2.85
C GLU A 6 -4.37 5.42 2.11
N HIS A 7 -3.38 4.65 2.51
CA HIS A 7 -3.03 3.41 1.87
C HIS A 7 -2.69 2.35 2.91
N ILE A 8 -3.33 1.20 2.83
CA ILE A 8 -2.99 0.04 3.64
C ILE A 8 -2.56 -1.11 2.73
N THR A 9 -1.47 -1.77 3.10
CA THR A 9 -1.07 -3.05 2.50
C THR A 9 -1.07 -4.13 3.58
N VAL A 10 -1.56 -5.32 3.23
CA VAL A 10 -1.65 -6.45 4.15
C VAL A 10 -1.16 -7.71 3.46
N ASP A 11 -0.06 -8.29 3.95
CA ASP A 11 0.32 -9.64 3.56
C ASP A 11 -0.30 -10.64 4.55
N ILE A 12 -1.19 -11.49 4.05
CA ILE A 12 -1.86 -12.57 4.77
C ILE A 12 -0.99 -13.80 4.61
N ILE A 13 -0.27 -14.20 5.67
CA ILE A 13 0.81 -15.18 5.62
C ILE A 13 0.42 -16.47 6.30
N GLY A 14 0.78 -17.60 5.66
CA GLY A 14 0.52 -18.94 6.17
C GLY A 14 -0.92 -19.36 5.91
N THR A 15 -1.47 -18.95 4.78
CA THR A 15 -2.72 -19.49 4.25
C THR A 15 -2.48 -20.93 3.78
N THR A 16 -3.16 -21.87 4.41
CA THR A 16 -3.01 -23.30 4.10
C THR A 16 -4.01 -23.79 3.06
N LYS A 17 -4.88 -22.91 2.60
CA LYS A 17 -5.96 -23.21 1.67
C LYS A 17 -5.92 -22.23 0.51
N GLU A 18 -5.96 -22.77 -0.70
CA GLU A 18 -6.31 -21.96 -1.88
C GLU A 18 -7.80 -21.64 -1.81
N TYR A 19 -8.15 -20.37 -1.90
CA TYR A 19 -9.52 -19.91 -1.87
C TYR A 19 -10.08 -19.81 -3.28
N ASP A 20 -11.37 -20.13 -3.42
CA ASP A 20 -12.08 -19.91 -4.68
C ASP A 20 -12.02 -18.41 -5.05
N PRO A 21 -11.78 -18.08 -6.33
CA PRO A 21 -11.74 -16.69 -6.80
C PRO A 21 -12.94 -15.83 -6.42
N SER A 22 -14.13 -16.42 -6.26
CA SER A 22 -15.34 -15.70 -5.83
C SER A 22 -15.26 -15.14 -4.42
N ILE A 23 -14.42 -15.75 -3.55
CA ILE A 23 -14.20 -15.27 -2.16
C ILE A 23 -13.56 -13.88 -2.19
N TYR A 24 -12.56 -13.67 -3.04
CA TYR A 24 -11.88 -12.38 -3.14
C TYR A 24 -12.82 -11.28 -3.63
N GLU A 25 -13.67 -11.59 -4.61
CA GLU A 25 -14.69 -10.64 -5.08
C GLU A 25 -15.70 -10.30 -3.98
N LYS A 26 -16.16 -11.31 -3.24
CA LYS A 26 -17.04 -11.10 -2.09
C LYS A 26 -16.38 -10.20 -1.06
N VAL A 27 -15.12 -10.47 -0.69
CA VAL A 27 -14.36 -9.68 0.28
C VAL A 27 -14.20 -8.23 -0.18
N ILE A 28 -13.89 -8.01 -1.46
CA ILE A 28 -13.82 -6.65 -2.02
C ILE A 28 -15.16 -5.92 -1.88
N LYS A 29 -16.28 -6.58 -2.19
CA LYS A 29 -17.63 -6.01 -2.05
C LYS A 29 -17.97 -5.70 -0.58
N ASP A 30 -17.60 -6.59 0.34
CA ASP A 30 -17.83 -6.40 1.77
C ASP A 30 -16.98 -5.24 2.31
N ILE A 31 -15.70 -5.12 1.89
CA ILE A 31 -14.83 -4.00 2.23
C ILE A 31 -15.40 -2.69 1.65
N ALA A 32 -15.77 -2.67 0.38
CA ALA A 32 -16.31 -1.48 -0.26
C ALA A 32 -17.58 -0.99 0.45
N LYS A 33 -18.47 -1.91 0.84
CA LYS A 33 -19.66 -1.60 1.63
C LYS A 33 -19.32 -1.06 3.01
N ALA A 34 -18.36 -1.68 3.72
CA ALA A 34 -17.96 -1.26 5.06
C ALA A 34 -17.26 0.11 5.04
N ALA A 35 -16.51 0.38 3.99
CA ALA A 35 -15.76 1.61 3.79
C ALA A 35 -16.59 2.73 3.15
N ASP A 36 -17.83 2.44 2.72
CA ASP A 36 -18.70 3.38 1.99
C ASP A 36 -18.03 3.94 0.73
N VAL A 37 -17.39 3.04 -0.05
CA VAL A 37 -16.74 3.39 -1.33
C VAL A 37 -17.46 2.75 -2.51
N THR A 38 -17.33 3.36 -3.68
CA THR A 38 -18.06 2.97 -4.89
C THR A 38 -17.20 2.13 -5.82
N ILE A 39 -17.59 0.87 -6.07
CA ILE A 39 -16.92 0.02 -7.07
C ILE A 39 -17.40 0.44 -8.47
N LEU A 40 -16.45 0.83 -9.33
CA LEU A 40 -16.70 1.19 -10.74
C LEU A 40 -16.49 -0.02 -11.67
N ASN A 41 -15.46 -0.82 -11.43
CA ASN A 41 -15.13 -1.99 -12.23
C ASN A 41 -14.35 -3.02 -11.42
N ILE A 42 -14.44 -4.29 -11.82
CA ILE A 42 -13.63 -5.38 -11.27
C ILE A 42 -12.98 -6.14 -12.42
N SER A 43 -11.65 -6.24 -12.40
CA SER A 43 -10.84 -7.04 -13.32
C SER A 43 -10.21 -8.21 -12.60
N LYS A 44 -10.12 -9.37 -13.28
CA LYS A 44 -9.60 -10.61 -12.68
C LYS A 44 -8.69 -11.32 -13.68
N TYR A 45 -7.67 -12.00 -13.15
CA TYR A 45 -6.83 -12.86 -13.94
C TYR A 45 -6.39 -14.08 -13.12
N LYS A 46 -6.53 -15.26 -13.69
CA LYS A 46 -6.03 -16.52 -13.13
C LYS A 46 -4.75 -16.91 -13.86
N PHE A 47 -3.69 -17.15 -13.10
CA PHE A 47 -2.39 -17.58 -13.64
C PHE A 47 -2.32 -19.10 -13.74
N GLU A 48 -1.57 -19.60 -14.72
CA GLU A 48 -1.20 -21.00 -14.82
C GLU A 48 0.26 -21.18 -14.37
N PRO A 49 0.59 -22.22 -13.58
CA PRO A 49 -0.30 -23.29 -13.11
C PRO A 49 -1.14 -22.89 -11.89
N GLN A 50 -0.87 -21.76 -11.23
CA GLN A 50 -1.56 -21.30 -10.03
C GLN A 50 -1.38 -19.78 -9.82
N GLY A 51 -2.19 -19.24 -8.91
CA GLY A 51 -2.20 -17.80 -8.60
C GLY A 51 -3.40 -17.09 -9.21
N PHE A 52 -3.78 -16.01 -8.56
CA PHE A 52 -4.94 -15.22 -8.95
C PHE A 52 -4.71 -13.75 -8.60
N THR A 53 -5.15 -12.88 -9.47
CA THR A 53 -5.18 -11.44 -9.22
C THR A 53 -6.58 -10.91 -9.45
N ILE A 54 -7.02 -10.05 -8.56
CA ILE A 54 -8.25 -9.27 -8.72
C ILE A 54 -7.99 -7.83 -8.33
N LEU A 55 -8.50 -6.92 -9.15
CA LEU A 55 -8.40 -5.47 -8.95
C LEU A 55 -9.80 -4.88 -9.08
N ALA A 56 -10.22 -4.15 -8.07
CA ALA A 56 -11.40 -3.30 -8.11
C ALA A 56 -11.00 -1.84 -8.29
N LEU A 57 -11.44 -1.23 -9.37
CA LEU A 57 -11.39 0.22 -9.55
C LEU A 57 -12.52 0.82 -8.72
N LEU A 58 -12.18 1.79 -7.89
CA LEU A 58 -13.12 2.55 -7.08
C LEU A 58 -13.20 3.99 -7.59
N ALA A 59 -14.30 4.67 -7.33
CA ALA A 59 -14.40 6.12 -7.55
C ALA A 59 -13.36 6.86 -6.71
N GLU A 60 -12.99 6.30 -5.56
CA GLU A 60 -12.03 6.85 -4.59
C GLU A 60 -10.62 6.26 -4.73
N SER A 61 -10.36 5.29 -5.56
CA SER A 61 -9.08 4.73 -5.99
C SER A 61 -9.10 3.22 -6.34
N HIS A 62 -8.60 2.30 -5.48
CA HIS A 62 -8.61 0.86 -5.80
C HIS A 62 -8.46 -0.06 -4.59
N ILE A 63 -8.90 -1.32 -4.78
CA ILE A 63 -8.60 -2.46 -3.92
C ILE A 63 -8.04 -3.58 -4.79
N SER A 64 -6.99 -4.27 -4.33
CA SER A 64 -6.47 -5.44 -5.03
C SER A 64 -6.13 -6.61 -4.11
N PHE A 65 -6.20 -7.83 -4.67
CA PHE A 65 -5.60 -9.03 -4.11
C PHE A 65 -4.70 -9.70 -5.14
N HIS A 66 -3.54 -10.17 -4.68
CA HIS A 66 -2.64 -11.03 -5.42
C HIS A 66 -2.35 -12.28 -4.59
N THR A 67 -2.51 -13.45 -5.17
CA THR A 67 -2.30 -14.71 -4.46
C THR A 67 -1.04 -15.41 -4.92
N PHE A 68 -0.30 -15.95 -3.96
CA PHE A 68 0.93 -16.73 -4.15
C PHE A 68 0.78 -18.06 -3.42
N PRO A 69 0.00 -19.03 -3.99
CA PRO A 69 -0.30 -20.29 -3.31
C PRO A 69 0.95 -21.08 -2.92
N GLU A 70 2.00 -21.04 -3.76
CA GLU A 70 3.27 -21.71 -3.53
C GLU A 70 4.04 -21.16 -2.31
N LYS A 71 3.70 -19.94 -1.87
CA LYS A 71 4.29 -19.29 -0.69
C LYS A 71 3.34 -19.26 0.50
N GLY A 72 2.08 -19.67 0.28
CA GLY A 72 1.01 -19.51 1.27
C GLY A 72 0.77 -18.04 1.65
N ILE A 73 0.83 -17.14 0.66
CA ILE A 73 0.69 -15.69 0.84
C ILE A 73 -0.44 -15.15 -0.04
N ILE A 74 -1.23 -14.25 0.54
CA ILE A 74 -2.16 -13.38 -0.18
C ILE A 74 -1.76 -11.95 0.15
N SER A 75 -1.42 -11.17 -0.87
CA SER A 75 -1.13 -9.74 -0.73
C SER A 75 -2.37 -8.93 -1.06
N PHE A 76 -2.70 -8.02 -0.15
CA PHE A 76 -3.85 -7.12 -0.23
C PHE A 76 -3.38 -5.68 -0.25
N ASP A 77 -4.07 -4.86 -1.02
CA ASP A 77 -3.78 -3.45 -1.18
C ASP A 77 -5.09 -2.66 -1.24
N PHE A 78 -5.20 -1.62 -0.43
CA PHE A 78 -6.32 -0.67 -0.48
C PHE A 78 -5.80 0.75 -0.35
N PHE A 79 -5.92 1.48 -1.44
CA PHE A 79 -5.65 2.92 -1.50
C PHE A 79 -6.96 3.67 -1.68
N THR A 80 -7.13 4.76 -0.92
CA THR A 80 -8.28 5.66 -1.04
C THR A 80 -7.87 7.11 -0.89
N CYS A 81 -8.36 7.98 -1.77
CA CYS A 81 -8.23 9.43 -1.66
C CYS A 81 -9.42 10.08 -0.91
N GLY A 82 -10.40 9.28 -0.50
CA GLY A 82 -11.55 9.72 0.28
C GLY A 82 -11.24 9.96 1.76
N LYS A 83 -12.26 10.36 2.52
CA LYS A 83 -12.18 10.50 3.99
C LYS A 83 -12.41 9.15 4.71
N VAL A 84 -11.98 8.06 4.09
CA VAL A 84 -12.20 6.70 4.57
C VAL A 84 -10.92 6.19 5.21
N ASN A 85 -11.02 5.61 6.39
CA ASN A 85 -9.90 4.87 6.98
C ASN A 85 -9.82 3.47 6.33
N PRO A 86 -8.79 3.17 5.51
CA PRO A 86 -8.69 1.89 4.82
C PRO A 86 -8.47 0.71 5.78
N SER A 87 -8.09 0.94 7.04
CA SER A 87 -7.91 -0.11 8.05
C SER A 87 -9.20 -0.86 8.39
N ILE A 88 -10.38 -0.33 8.00
CA ILE A 88 -11.66 -1.04 8.11
C ILE A 88 -11.64 -2.38 7.37
N ALA A 89 -10.81 -2.50 6.32
CA ALA A 89 -10.62 -3.75 5.59
C ALA A 89 -10.08 -4.89 6.47
N LEU A 90 -9.32 -4.57 7.54
CA LEU A 90 -8.72 -5.58 8.42
C LEU A 90 -9.77 -6.46 9.09
N GLU A 91 -10.91 -5.92 9.48
CA GLU A 91 -11.97 -6.69 10.13
C GLU A 91 -12.60 -7.70 9.16
N VAL A 92 -12.79 -7.32 7.90
CA VAL A 92 -13.29 -8.22 6.87
C VAL A 92 -12.25 -9.29 6.54
N ILE A 93 -10.98 -8.93 6.38
CA ILE A 93 -9.87 -9.85 6.10
C ILE A 93 -9.73 -10.89 7.21
N LYS A 94 -9.69 -10.46 8.48
CA LYS A 94 -9.58 -11.35 9.64
C LYS A 94 -10.71 -12.36 9.73
N LYS A 95 -11.91 -11.98 9.32
CA LYS A 95 -13.09 -12.85 9.35
C LYS A 95 -13.09 -13.90 8.23
N GLU A 96 -12.65 -13.52 7.02
CA GLU A 96 -12.82 -14.37 5.83
C GLU A 96 -11.63 -15.29 5.57
N PHE A 97 -10.40 -14.88 5.94
CA PHE A 97 -9.20 -15.67 5.66
C PHE A 97 -8.66 -16.36 6.92
N LYS A 98 -8.19 -17.60 6.74
CA LYS A 98 -7.39 -18.31 7.75
C LYS A 98 -5.91 -18.05 7.48
N TYR A 99 -5.19 -17.63 8.50
CA TYR A 99 -3.78 -17.24 8.40
C TYR A 99 -3.00 -17.56 9.69
N LYS A 100 -1.68 -17.58 9.58
CA LYS A 100 -0.78 -17.64 10.74
C LYS A 100 -0.39 -16.26 11.23
N ARG A 101 -0.20 -15.30 10.31
CA ARG A 101 0.25 -13.94 10.62
C ARG A 101 -0.24 -12.94 9.56
N LEU A 102 -0.51 -11.72 9.98
CA LEU A 102 -0.69 -10.56 9.11
C LEU A 102 0.54 -9.65 9.20
N SER A 103 1.05 -9.21 8.07
CA SER A 103 2.02 -8.12 7.97
C SER A 103 1.28 -6.90 7.44
N ILE A 104 1.13 -5.88 8.26
CA ILE A 104 0.31 -4.70 7.96
C ILE A 104 1.23 -3.49 7.86
N LYS A 105 1.03 -2.68 6.83
CA LYS A 105 1.70 -1.39 6.67
C LYS A 105 0.66 -0.36 6.27
N GLU A 106 0.69 0.78 6.92
CA GLU A 106 -0.19 1.92 6.66
C GLU A 106 0.66 3.11 6.23
N PHE A 107 0.21 3.83 5.24
CA PHE A 107 0.91 4.98 4.68
C PHE A 107 -0.06 6.14 4.51
N ASP A 108 0.28 7.27 5.09
CA ASP A 108 -0.28 8.54 4.65
C ASP A 108 0.39 8.93 3.32
N ARG A 109 -0.41 9.06 2.27
CA ARG A 109 0.06 9.61 1.00
C ARG A 109 -0.21 11.10 1.03
N ASP A 110 0.82 11.83 1.37
CA ASP A 110 0.82 13.29 1.40
C ASP A 110 1.91 13.86 0.48
N THR A 111 2.03 15.15 0.45
CA THR A 111 3.06 15.84 -0.34
C THR A 111 4.40 15.94 0.39
N LYS A 112 4.55 15.29 1.56
CA LYS A 112 5.82 15.27 2.28
C LYS A 112 6.80 14.34 1.59
N SER A 113 7.90 14.88 1.12
CA SER A 113 9.05 14.10 0.71
C SER A 113 9.86 13.68 1.94
N LEU A 114 10.36 12.45 1.95
CA LEU A 114 11.27 11.96 2.98
C LEU A 114 12.69 11.88 2.41
N TYR A 115 13.61 12.62 3.00
CA TYR A 115 15.03 12.40 2.78
C TYR A 115 15.51 11.22 3.63
N HIS A 116 16.21 10.28 3.00
CA HIS A 116 16.76 9.11 3.66
C HIS A 116 18.29 9.23 3.73
N ASP A 117 18.81 9.43 4.92
CA ASP A 117 20.24 9.37 5.16
C ASP A 117 20.70 7.90 5.26
N ILE A 118 21.37 7.41 4.21
CA ILE A 118 21.91 6.06 4.13
C ILE A 118 23.40 5.99 4.50
N TYR A 119 24.04 7.12 4.76
CA TYR A 119 25.50 7.22 4.92
C TYR A 119 25.97 7.39 6.37
N SER A 120 25.10 7.84 7.28
CA SER A 120 25.51 8.24 8.63
C SER A 120 25.92 7.07 9.54
N SER A 121 25.46 5.84 9.27
CA SER A 121 25.91 4.64 10.01
C SER A 121 25.50 3.36 9.26
N PRO A 122 26.37 2.39 9.07
CA PRO A 122 26.02 1.10 8.48
C PRO A 122 24.88 0.42 9.26
N GLY A 123 23.80 0.10 8.58
CA GLY A 123 22.62 -0.58 9.15
C GLY A 123 21.63 0.33 9.85
N LEU A 124 21.88 1.63 9.97
CA LEU A 124 20.93 2.59 10.51
C LEU A 124 20.37 3.48 9.38
N LYS A 125 19.07 3.39 9.14
CA LYS A 125 18.36 4.28 8.22
C LYS A 125 17.71 5.41 9.01
N LYS A 126 18.15 6.65 8.81
CA LYS A 126 17.47 7.84 9.30
C LYS A 126 16.60 8.43 8.20
N SER A 127 15.45 8.95 8.56
CA SER A 127 14.54 9.61 7.65
C SER A 127 14.13 10.96 8.21
N TYR A 128 14.15 11.97 7.36
CA TYR A 128 13.81 13.35 7.69
C TYR A 128 12.68 13.80 6.80
N VAL A 129 11.75 14.58 7.37
CA VAL A 129 10.66 15.18 6.57
C VAL A 129 11.20 16.43 5.88
N VAL A 130 11.13 16.43 4.55
CA VAL A 130 11.51 17.57 3.72
C VAL A 130 10.35 18.57 3.69
N LYS A 131 10.59 19.80 4.11
CA LYS A 131 9.63 20.90 3.98
C LYS A 131 9.64 21.47 2.57
N ASP A 132 10.85 21.72 2.06
CA ASP A 132 11.05 22.34 0.76
C ASP A 132 12.39 21.91 0.16
N VAL A 133 12.49 21.94 -1.16
CA VAL A 133 13.75 21.83 -1.90
C VAL A 133 14.18 23.24 -2.25
N LEU A 134 15.19 23.75 -1.56
CA LEU A 134 15.65 25.11 -1.71
C LEU A 134 16.42 25.30 -3.02
N GLU A 135 17.26 24.33 -3.37
CA GLU A 135 18.00 24.32 -4.62
C GLU A 135 18.15 22.89 -5.16
N ASP A 136 18.05 22.73 -6.46
CA ASP A 136 18.27 21.48 -7.20
C ASP A 136 19.08 21.78 -8.46
N PHE A 137 20.31 21.28 -8.55
CA PHE A 137 21.17 21.55 -9.69
C PHE A 137 22.21 20.44 -9.93
N LYS A 138 22.76 20.41 -11.14
CA LYS A 138 23.93 19.56 -11.45
C LYS A 138 25.20 20.36 -11.31
N SER A 139 26.16 19.81 -10.54
CA SER A 139 27.51 20.35 -10.44
C SER A 139 28.27 20.23 -11.75
N ASN A 140 29.35 20.99 -11.93
CA ASN A 140 30.21 20.95 -13.12
C ASN A 140 30.85 19.59 -13.37
N VAL A 141 30.88 18.71 -12.38
CA VAL A 141 31.37 17.33 -12.48
C VAL A 141 30.24 16.29 -12.61
N GLY A 142 29.00 16.74 -12.86
CA GLY A 142 27.87 15.90 -13.13
C GLY A 142 27.16 15.32 -11.91
N GLN A 143 27.50 15.75 -10.70
CA GLN A 143 26.79 15.35 -9.47
C GLN A 143 25.44 16.09 -9.40
N HIS A 144 24.39 15.37 -9.00
CA HIS A 144 23.11 15.96 -8.64
C HIS A 144 23.17 16.43 -7.19
N ILE A 145 22.84 17.68 -6.93
CA ILE A 145 22.90 18.31 -5.61
C ILE A 145 21.52 18.89 -5.29
N GLU A 146 20.97 18.49 -4.16
CA GLU A 146 19.72 19.04 -3.61
C GLU A 146 20.01 19.66 -2.26
N ILE A 147 19.56 20.91 -2.07
CA ILE A 147 19.58 21.59 -0.78
C ILE A 147 18.15 21.57 -0.23
N LEU A 148 17.98 20.91 0.90
CA LEU A 148 16.69 20.60 1.49
C LEU A 148 16.47 21.39 2.79
N ASP A 149 15.29 22.00 2.95
CA ASP A 149 14.78 22.45 4.25
C ASP A 149 14.09 21.28 4.95
N LEU A 150 14.55 20.90 6.13
CA LEU A 150 14.04 19.77 6.91
C LEU A 150 13.25 20.26 8.11
N GLU A 151 12.11 19.61 8.42
CA GLU A 151 11.27 20.00 9.57
C GLU A 151 12.04 19.97 10.92
N GLN A 152 13.06 19.10 11.04
CA GLN A 152 13.82 18.88 12.27
C GLN A 152 15.01 19.84 12.44
N PHE A 153 15.49 20.44 11.36
CA PHE A 153 16.76 21.22 11.39
C PHE A 153 16.63 22.64 10.82
N GLY A 154 15.52 22.99 10.22
CA GLY A 154 15.30 24.30 9.61
C GLY A 154 15.85 24.44 8.21
#